data_9b523fde15a4647d830eb1998167203d
#
_entry.id   9b523fde15a4647d830eb1998167203d
#
_cell.length_a   1.000
_cell.length_b   1.000
_cell.length_c   1.000
_cell.angle_alpha   90.00
_cell.angle_beta   90.00
_cell.angle_gamma   90.00
#
_symmetry.space_group_name_H-M   'P 1'
#
loop_
_entity.id
_entity.type
_entity.pdbx_description
1 polymer ?
#
loop_
_entity_poly.entity_id
_entity_poly.type
_entity_poly.pdbx_seq_one_letter_code
_entity_poly.pdbx_strand_id
1 'polypeptide(L)'
;TIVRAQPEERRPSVLPHLQLLTFAALPTIYAITPTYSRPVQKAELTRLANTFRQVARLHWILVEDAAARSELVSRFVAGAGLPCTHLHVPTPRRYKRPGLPRATEQRNAGLAWLRQRHQHLPPPQPGVLFFADDDNTYSLELFQEMRTTRKVSVWPVGLVGGRRYERPVVENGKVVGWYTGWRADRPFAIDMAGFAVSLQVILSHPKAVFKRRGSQPGMQESDFLKQITTVEELEPKANNCTKVLISTLTKNCKAATLSKLATTLKYVS
;
A
#
# COMPACT_ATOMS: atom_id res chain seq x y z
N THR A 1 50.13 40.58 27.63
CA THR A 1 49.80 40.57 26.18
C THR A 1 48.46 39.89 26.03
N ILE A 2 47.40 40.68 25.75
CA ILE A 2 46.04 40.22 25.59
C ILE A 2 45.84 39.99 24.07
N VAL A 3 45.57 38.73 23.68
CA VAL A 3 45.22 38.36 22.32
C VAL A 3 43.73 38.63 22.13
N ARG A 4 43.36 39.58 21.29
CA ARG A 4 41.98 39.82 20.86
C ARG A 4 41.58 38.77 19.82
N ALA A 5 40.52 37.99 20.10
CA ALA A 5 39.88 37.13 19.12
C ALA A 5 39.07 38.00 18.14
N GLN A 6 39.20 37.75 16.84
CA GLN A 6 38.37 38.36 15.81
C GLN A 6 37.00 37.68 15.75
N PRO A 7 35.94 38.41 15.38
CA PRO A 7 34.60 37.84 15.31
C PRO A 7 34.50 36.94 14.05
N GLU A 8 34.06 35.71 14.26
CA GLU A 8 33.66 34.77 13.17
C GLU A 8 32.46 35.32 12.43
N GLU A 9 32.62 35.58 11.14
CA GLU A 9 31.51 35.86 10.22
C GLU A 9 30.57 34.65 10.14
N ARG A 10 29.38 34.78 10.69
CA ARG A 10 28.29 33.78 10.52
C ARG A 10 27.87 33.78 9.04
N ARG A 11 28.19 32.71 8.34
CA ARG A 11 27.60 32.43 7.01
C ARG A 11 26.08 32.26 7.18
N PRO A 12 25.25 32.88 6.31
CA PRO A 12 23.81 32.73 6.38
C PRO A 12 23.45 31.26 6.08
N SER A 13 22.64 30.66 6.96
CA SER A 13 22.13 29.29 6.80
C SER A 13 21.12 29.23 5.64
N VAL A 14 21.50 28.65 4.52
CA VAL A 14 20.69 28.51 3.28
C VAL A 14 19.64 27.36 3.39
N LEU A 15 19.27 26.92 4.60
CA LEU A 15 18.60 25.63 4.77
C LEU A 15 17.06 25.55 4.93
N PRO A 16 16.26 26.62 5.13
CA PRO A 16 14.82 26.44 5.23
C PRO A 16 14.11 26.30 3.88
N HIS A 17 14.65 26.93 2.81
CA HIS A 17 13.93 26.99 1.52
C HIS A 17 14.04 25.71 0.69
N LEU A 18 15.17 25.00 0.77
CA LEU A 18 15.38 23.75 0.02
C LEU A 18 14.54 22.60 0.57
N GLN A 19 14.34 22.51 1.90
CA GLN A 19 13.48 21.50 2.51
C GLN A 19 11.99 21.72 2.20
N LEU A 20 11.51 22.96 2.14
CA LEU A 20 10.12 23.25 1.77
C LEU A 20 9.82 22.91 0.31
N LEU A 21 10.75 23.16 -0.60
CA LEU A 21 10.59 22.83 -2.03
C LEU A 21 10.59 21.31 -2.28
N THR A 22 11.41 20.54 -1.54
CA THR A 22 11.41 19.09 -1.64
C THR A 22 10.12 18.46 -1.09
N PHE A 23 9.56 18.97 0.02
CA PHE A 23 8.28 18.51 0.55
C PHE A 23 7.09 18.80 -0.38
N ALA A 24 7.10 19.94 -1.07
CA ALA A 24 6.06 20.29 -2.05
C ALA A 24 6.08 19.37 -3.29
N ALA A 25 7.24 18.81 -3.64
CA ALA A 25 7.45 17.96 -4.80
C ALA A 25 7.19 16.47 -4.54
N LEU A 26 7.05 16.02 -3.27
CA LEU A 26 6.82 14.60 -2.96
C LEU A 26 5.50 14.10 -3.56
N PRO A 27 5.50 12.96 -4.27
CA PRO A 27 4.28 12.32 -4.74
C PRO A 27 3.32 12.00 -3.60
N THR A 28 2.02 12.25 -3.77
CA THR A 28 1.01 11.88 -2.78
C THR A 28 0.76 10.39 -2.83
N ILE A 29 0.79 9.72 -1.68
CA ILE A 29 0.42 8.31 -1.57
C ILE A 29 -1.08 8.24 -1.25
N TYR A 30 -1.84 7.59 -2.13
CA TYR A 30 -3.25 7.28 -1.95
C TYR A 30 -3.37 5.83 -1.48
N ALA A 31 -3.64 5.62 -0.20
CA ALA A 31 -3.78 4.29 0.38
C ALA A 31 -5.26 3.89 0.43
N ILE A 32 -5.67 2.91 -0.37
CA ILE A 32 -7.02 2.34 -0.34
C ILE A 32 -7.04 1.16 0.64
N THR A 33 -7.87 1.27 1.68
CA THR A 33 -8.03 0.24 2.70
C THR A 33 -9.48 -0.23 2.75
N PRO A 34 -9.78 -1.46 2.29
CA PRO A 34 -11.05 -2.11 2.59
C PRO A 34 -11.14 -2.47 4.07
N THR A 35 -12.30 -2.26 4.68
CA THR A 35 -12.56 -2.70 6.06
C THR A 35 -13.98 -3.22 6.22
N TYR A 36 -14.24 -4.02 7.24
CA TYR A 36 -15.57 -4.54 7.56
C TYR A 36 -15.73 -4.73 9.07
N SER A 37 -16.97 -4.75 9.53
CA SER A 37 -17.28 -4.92 10.96
C SER A 37 -16.80 -6.28 11.46
N ARG A 38 -15.90 -6.26 12.46
CA ARG A 38 -15.36 -7.42 13.16
C ARG A 38 -14.76 -7.00 14.52
N PRO A 39 -14.61 -7.91 15.49
CA PRO A 39 -14.15 -7.56 16.84
C PRO A 39 -12.82 -6.79 16.89
N VAL A 40 -11.87 -7.10 15.98
CA VAL A 40 -10.53 -6.50 15.95
C VAL A 40 -10.44 -5.25 15.05
N GLN A 41 -11.52 -4.85 14.37
CA GLN A 41 -11.50 -3.77 13.38
C GLN A 41 -10.88 -2.47 13.92
N LYS A 42 -11.31 -2.01 15.09
CA LYS A 42 -10.79 -0.77 15.69
C LYS A 42 -9.30 -0.86 15.98
N ALA A 43 -8.82 -2.00 16.48
CA ALA A 43 -7.41 -2.21 16.80
C ALA A 43 -6.54 -2.20 15.54
N GLU A 44 -6.98 -2.89 14.49
CA GLU A 44 -6.28 -2.95 13.20
C GLU A 44 -6.25 -1.59 12.51
N LEU A 45 -7.36 -0.85 12.48
CA LEU A 45 -7.39 0.52 11.97
C LEU A 45 -6.50 1.47 12.78
N THR A 46 -6.44 1.31 14.12
CA THR A 46 -5.57 2.12 14.99
C THR A 46 -4.09 1.86 14.68
N ARG A 47 -3.69 0.59 14.51
CA ARG A 47 -2.32 0.23 14.12
C ARG A 47 -1.95 0.87 12.79
N LEU A 48 -2.83 0.78 11.78
CA LEU A 48 -2.62 1.35 10.46
C LEU A 48 -2.53 2.88 10.50
N ALA A 49 -3.43 3.55 11.24
CA ALA A 49 -3.40 5.00 11.42
C ALA A 49 -2.10 5.47 12.08
N ASN A 50 -1.58 4.72 13.08
CA ASN A 50 -0.32 5.06 13.74
C ASN A 50 0.87 5.02 12.77
N THR A 51 0.88 4.11 11.81
CA THR A 51 1.87 4.08 10.73
C THR A 51 1.65 5.23 9.76
N PHE A 52 0.43 5.45 9.30
CA PHE A 52 0.13 6.44 8.26
C PHE A 52 0.34 7.89 8.71
N ARG A 53 0.15 8.21 10.00
CA ARG A 53 0.47 9.55 10.57
C ARG A 53 1.93 9.93 10.39
N GLN A 54 2.83 8.97 10.29
CA GLN A 54 4.26 9.18 10.11
C GLN A 54 4.66 9.32 8.64
N VAL A 55 3.72 9.13 7.70
CA VAL A 55 3.98 9.18 6.26
C VAL A 55 3.56 10.54 5.71
N ALA A 56 4.52 11.37 5.34
CA ALA A 56 4.24 12.67 4.73
C ALA A 56 3.41 12.52 3.44
N ARG A 57 2.46 13.44 3.19
CA ARG A 57 1.63 13.46 1.99
C ARG A 57 0.95 12.12 1.68
N LEU A 58 0.34 11.50 2.68
CA LEU A 58 -0.52 10.34 2.52
C LEU A 58 -1.99 10.78 2.64
N HIS A 59 -2.82 10.30 1.72
CA HIS A 59 -4.27 10.39 1.77
C HIS A 59 -4.87 9.00 1.92
N TRP A 60 -5.55 8.76 3.03
CA TRP A 60 -6.16 7.48 3.34
C TRP A 60 -7.58 7.38 2.80
N ILE A 61 -7.86 6.40 1.95
CA ILE A 61 -9.19 6.12 1.41
C ILE A 61 -9.69 4.84 2.09
N LEU A 62 -10.43 5.00 3.17
CA LEU A 62 -10.99 3.91 3.96
C LEU A 62 -12.38 3.56 3.43
N VAL A 63 -12.56 2.31 2.98
CA VAL A 63 -13.79 1.86 2.32
C VAL A 63 -14.45 0.73 3.10
N GLU A 64 -15.59 1.00 3.71
CA GLU A 64 -16.31 0.07 4.58
C GLU A 64 -17.23 -0.86 3.79
N ASP A 65 -17.20 -2.17 4.05
CA ASP A 65 -18.16 -3.18 3.54
C ASP A 65 -19.47 -3.07 4.33
N ALA A 66 -20.22 -2.01 4.08
CA ALA A 66 -21.48 -1.70 4.75
C ALA A 66 -22.44 -0.95 3.83
N ALA A 67 -23.74 -1.06 4.08
CA ALA A 67 -24.77 -0.32 3.34
C ALA A 67 -24.80 1.18 3.70
N ALA A 68 -24.30 1.55 4.88
CA ALA A 68 -24.14 2.91 5.36
C ALA A 68 -22.85 3.03 6.15
N ARG A 69 -22.35 4.24 6.36
CA ARG A 69 -21.19 4.51 7.22
C ARG A 69 -21.52 4.11 8.66
N SER A 70 -20.69 3.27 9.26
CA SER A 70 -20.82 2.92 10.68
C SER A 70 -20.36 4.07 11.57
N GLU A 71 -20.95 4.16 12.74
CA GLU A 71 -20.58 5.15 13.75
C GLU A 71 -19.12 4.93 14.23
N LEU A 72 -18.73 3.68 14.42
CA LEU A 72 -17.36 3.32 14.84
C LEU A 72 -16.34 3.89 13.86
N VAL A 73 -16.47 3.60 12.57
CA VAL A 73 -15.51 4.05 11.55
C VAL A 73 -15.59 5.56 11.36
N SER A 74 -16.78 6.17 11.38
CA SER A 74 -16.95 7.61 11.25
C SER A 74 -16.27 8.38 12.38
N ARG A 75 -16.46 7.97 13.63
CA ARG A 75 -15.77 8.55 14.80
C ARG A 75 -14.26 8.31 14.76
N PHE A 76 -13.85 7.12 14.34
CA PHE A 76 -12.43 6.78 14.18
C PHE A 76 -11.75 7.71 13.17
N VAL A 77 -12.34 7.90 11.98
CA VAL A 77 -11.80 8.77 10.93
C VAL A 77 -11.72 10.23 11.38
N ALA A 78 -12.75 10.73 12.08
CA ALA A 78 -12.76 12.09 12.62
C ALA A 78 -11.57 12.35 13.59
N GLY A 79 -11.14 11.33 14.34
CA GLY A 79 -10.00 11.40 15.26
C GLY A 79 -8.67 10.89 14.66
N ALA A 80 -8.64 10.51 13.38
CA ALA A 80 -7.46 9.84 12.79
C ALA A 80 -6.22 10.74 12.67
N GLY A 81 -6.37 12.08 12.64
CA GLY A 81 -5.25 13.02 12.60
C GLY A 81 -4.42 12.97 11.32
N LEU A 82 -5.04 12.54 10.19
CA LEU A 82 -4.45 12.50 8.86
C LEU A 82 -5.52 12.71 7.79
N PRO A 83 -5.17 13.17 6.57
CA PRO A 83 -6.11 13.28 5.47
C PRO A 83 -6.78 11.94 5.17
N CYS A 84 -8.09 11.84 5.38
CA CYS A 84 -8.83 10.60 5.21
C CYS A 84 -10.16 10.83 4.47
N THR A 85 -10.54 9.89 3.62
CA THR A 85 -11.86 9.80 2.98
C THR A 85 -12.54 8.50 3.42
N HIS A 86 -13.71 8.60 4.05
CA HIS A 86 -14.50 7.44 4.44
C HIS A 86 -15.59 7.18 3.40
N LEU A 87 -15.46 6.07 2.70
CA LEU A 87 -16.45 5.54 1.75
C LEU A 87 -17.12 4.30 2.34
N HIS A 88 -18.26 3.93 1.77
CA HIS A 88 -18.93 2.65 2.06
C HIS A 88 -19.55 2.08 0.81
N VAL A 89 -19.49 0.77 0.67
CA VAL A 89 -20.18 -0.02 -0.36
C VAL A 89 -20.34 -1.45 0.13
N PRO A 90 -21.54 -2.04 0.12
CA PRO A 90 -21.72 -3.40 0.59
C PRO A 90 -21.29 -4.42 -0.46
N THR A 91 -20.59 -5.46 -0.04
CA THR A 91 -20.44 -6.66 -0.86
C THR A 91 -21.80 -7.35 -1.02
N PRO A 92 -22.29 -7.63 -2.24
CA PRO A 92 -23.56 -8.32 -2.44
C PRO A 92 -23.59 -9.68 -1.73
N ARG A 93 -24.72 -10.03 -1.09
CA ARG A 93 -24.88 -11.25 -0.26
C ARG A 93 -24.40 -12.52 -0.94
N ARG A 94 -24.69 -12.68 -2.25
CA ARG A 94 -24.28 -13.84 -3.06
C ARG A 94 -22.75 -14.05 -3.12
N TYR A 95 -21.96 -13.01 -2.84
CA TYR A 95 -20.50 -13.05 -2.87
C TYR A 95 -19.85 -13.10 -1.47
N LYS A 96 -20.64 -13.09 -0.39
CA LYS A 96 -20.15 -13.24 1.00
C LYS A 96 -19.95 -14.72 1.40
N ARG A 97 -19.53 -15.58 0.47
CA ARG A 97 -19.27 -17.01 0.70
C ARG A 97 -17.77 -17.26 0.91
N PRO A 98 -17.39 -18.28 1.71
CA PRO A 98 -15.99 -18.73 1.80
C PRO A 98 -15.40 -19.03 0.42
N GLY A 99 -14.11 -18.74 0.24
CA GLY A 99 -13.39 -18.99 -1.02
C GLY A 99 -13.61 -17.96 -2.13
N LEU A 100 -14.60 -17.06 -2.01
CA LEU A 100 -14.79 -16.00 -3.01
C LEU A 100 -13.91 -14.77 -2.71
N PRO A 101 -13.51 -14.01 -3.75
CA PRO A 101 -12.72 -12.78 -3.59
C PRO A 101 -13.42 -11.79 -2.65
N ARG A 102 -12.66 -11.24 -1.71
CA ARG A 102 -13.14 -10.22 -0.77
C ARG A 102 -12.69 -8.83 -1.21
N ALA A 103 -13.37 -7.80 -0.71
CA ALA A 103 -13.03 -6.40 -0.89
C ALA A 103 -12.98 -5.90 -2.34
N THR A 104 -13.54 -6.63 -3.30
CA THR A 104 -13.59 -6.23 -4.72
C THR A 104 -14.33 -4.91 -4.91
N GLU A 105 -15.54 -4.79 -4.34
CA GLU A 105 -16.37 -3.58 -4.43
C GLU A 105 -15.70 -2.41 -3.74
N GLN A 106 -15.07 -2.65 -2.59
CA GLN A 106 -14.43 -1.60 -1.80
C GLN A 106 -13.20 -1.05 -2.52
N ARG A 107 -12.35 -1.90 -3.10
CA ARG A 107 -11.21 -1.45 -3.91
C ARG A 107 -11.67 -0.69 -5.15
N ASN A 108 -12.71 -1.17 -5.83
CA ASN A 108 -13.29 -0.47 -6.99
C ASN A 108 -13.91 0.89 -6.61
N ALA A 109 -14.57 1.00 -5.46
CA ALA A 109 -15.10 2.28 -4.97
C ALA A 109 -13.97 3.28 -4.68
N GLY A 110 -12.87 2.82 -4.08
CA GLY A 110 -11.67 3.65 -3.88
C GLY A 110 -11.05 4.11 -5.20
N LEU A 111 -10.95 3.22 -6.20
CA LEU A 111 -10.47 3.56 -7.55
C LEU A 111 -11.39 4.59 -8.23
N ALA A 112 -12.70 4.42 -8.14
CA ALA A 112 -13.68 5.34 -8.73
C ALA A 112 -13.57 6.73 -8.10
N TRP A 113 -13.49 6.80 -6.76
CA TRP A 113 -13.29 8.07 -6.04
C TRP A 113 -11.99 8.76 -6.46
N LEU A 114 -10.88 8.01 -6.57
CA LEU A 114 -9.59 8.55 -6.95
C LEU A 114 -9.64 9.15 -8.37
N ARG A 115 -10.25 8.45 -9.32
CA ARG A 115 -10.42 8.94 -10.70
C ARG A 115 -11.29 10.19 -10.73
N GLN A 116 -12.43 10.19 -10.05
CA GLN A 116 -13.33 11.33 -9.99
C GLN A 116 -12.65 12.56 -9.38
N ARG A 117 -11.86 12.39 -8.32
CA ARG A 117 -11.09 13.46 -7.67
C ARG A 117 -10.13 14.16 -8.63
N HIS A 118 -9.52 13.40 -9.55
CA HIS A 118 -8.50 13.90 -10.47
C HIS A 118 -9.03 14.22 -11.88
N GLN A 119 -10.32 14.01 -12.15
CA GLN A 119 -10.90 14.17 -13.48
C GLN A 119 -10.80 15.63 -14.00
N HIS A 120 -10.84 16.62 -13.11
CA HIS A 120 -10.89 18.04 -13.47
C HIS A 120 -9.67 18.83 -12.99
N LEU A 121 -8.64 18.16 -12.47
CA LEU A 121 -7.41 18.83 -12.01
C LEU A 121 -6.38 18.89 -13.16
N PRO A 122 -5.92 20.09 -13.55
CA PRO A 122 -4.83 20.25 -14.50
C PRO A 122 -3.49 20.04 -13.81
N PRO A 123 -2.43 19.67 -14.53
CA PRO A 123 -2.09 18.30 -14.84
C PRO A 123 -2.07 17.45 -13.55
N PRO A 124 -2.29 16.14 -13.57
CA PRO A 124 -2.36 15.34 -12.35
C PRO A 124 -1.07 15.49 -11.56
N GLN A 125 -1.22 15.91 -10.29
CA GLN A 125 -0.10 15.95 -9.35
C GLN A 125 0.55 14.55 -9.25
N PRO A 126 1.89 14.46 -9.14
CA PRO A 126 2.56 13.19 -8.94
C PRO A 126 1.95 12.43 -7.75
N GLY A 127 1.61 11.18 -7.96
CA GLY A 127 1.00 10.35 -6.91
C GLY A 127 1.18 8.87 -7.17
N VAL A 128 0.98 8.09 -6.12
CA VAL A 128 1.09 6.63 -6.11
C VAL A 128 -0.14 6.06 -5.42
N LEU A 129 -0.78 5.08 -6.05
CA LEU A 129 -1.84 4.28 -5.46
C LEU A 129 -1.24 3.04 -4.80
N PHE A 130 -1.68 2.75 -3.58
CA PHE A 130 -1.33 1.57 -2.82
C PHE A 130 -2.57 0.93 -2.21
N PHE A 131 -2.71 -0.39 -2.31
CA PHE A 131 -3.77 -1.15 -1.65
C PHE A 131 -3.25 -1.64 -0.30
N ALA A 132 -3.75 -1.01 0.77
CA ALA A 132 -3.28 -1.25 2.13
C ALA A 132 -4.36 -1.97 2.94
N ASP A 133 -4.35 -3.29 2.97
CA ASP A 133 -5.30 -4.06 3.78
C ASP A 133 -5.07 -3.81 5.27
N ASP A 134 -6.16 -3.75 6.05
CA ASP A 134 -6.13 -3.31 7.45
C ASP A 134 -5.55 -4.34 8.43
N ASP A 135 -5.37 -5.58 7.99
CA ASP A 135 -4.74 -6.66 8.76
C ASP A 135 -3.22 -6.82 8.50
N ASN A 136 -2.62 -5.98 7.67
CA ASN A 136 -1.18 -5.97 7.41
C ASN A 136 -0.43 -4.98 8.31
N THR A 137 0.87 -5.21 8.49
CA THR A 137 1.81 -4.28 9.13
C THR A 137 2.83 -3.81 8.11
N TYR A 138 3.05 -2.50 8.05
CA TYR A 138 3.88 -1.82 7.05
C TYR A 138 5.04 -1.11 7.72
N SER A 139 6.26 -1.25 7.18
CA SER A 139 7.39 -0.42 7.59
C SER A 139 7.31 0.97 6.96
N LEU A 140 7.86 1.99 7.61
CA LEU A 140 7.91 3.34 7.06
C LEU A 140 8.76 3.41 5.79
N GLU A 141 9.78 2.59 5.69
CA GLU A 141 10.66 2.51 4.52
C GLU A 141 9.89 2.13 3.24
N LEU A 142 8.86 1.28 3.34
CA LEU A 142 8.04 0.93 2.19
C LEU A 142 7.44 2.15 1.50
N PHE A 143 6.96 3.13 2.29
CA PHE A 143 6.35 4.35 1.75
C PHE A 143 7.37 5.24 1.06
N GLN A 144 8.64 5.18 1.45
CA GLN A 144 9.73 5.86 0.72
C GLN A 144 10.03 5.15 -0.60
N GLU A 145 10.15 3.83 -0.58
CA GLU A 145 10.38 3.00 -1.76
C GLU A 145 9.31 3.22 -2.85
N MET A 146 8.02 3.22 -2.48
CA MET A 146 6.93 3.37 -3.44
C MET A 146 6.81 4.77 -4.06
N ARG A 147 7.39 5.82 -3.45
CA ARG A 147 7.30 7.19 -4.00
C ARG A 147 7.95 7.34 -5.36
N THR A 148 8.92 6.50 -5.68
CA THR A 148 9.64 6.52 -6.96
C THR A 148 8.98 5.67 -8.04
N THR A 149 7.74 5.19 -7.82
CA THR A 149 6.98 4.40 -8.79
C THR A 149 6.62 5.26 -10.01
N ARG A 150 7.09 4.83 -11.18
CA ARG A 150 6.79 5.48 -12.47
C ARG A 150 5.63 4.81 -13.20
N LYS A 151 5.53 3.47 -13.11
CA LYS A 151 4.43 2.66 -13.64
C LYS A 151 3.84 1.78 -12.55
N VAL A 152 4.44 0.61 -12.29
CA VAL A 152 4.04 -0.34 -11.26
C VAL A 152 5.28 -0.85 -10.54
N SER A 153 5.41 -0.56 -9.27
CA SER A 153 6.47 -1.08 -8.40
C SER A 153 6.03 -2.34 -7.69
N VAL A 154 6.99 -3.25 -7.45
CA VAL A 154 6.76 -4.54 -6.76
C VAL A 154 7.84 -4.81 -5.72
N TRP A 155 7.48 -5.55 -4.66
CA TRP A 155 8.34 -5.91 -3.54
C TRP A 155 7.91 -7.19 -2.83
N PRO A 156 8.73 -7.77 -1.93
CA PRO A 156 8.38 -8.94 -1.14
C PRO A 156 7.30 -8.66 -0.10
N VAL A 157 6.46 -9.66 0.18
CA VAL A 157 5.46 -9.65 1.26
C VAL A 157 5.73 -10.81 2.20
N GLY A 158 5.78 -10.54 3.51
CA GLY A 158 6.01 -11.53 4.55
C GLY A 158 4.72 -12.21 5.01
N LEU A 159 4.85 -13.46 5.46
CA LEU A 159 3.79 -14.28 6.09
C LEU A 159 2.55 -14.45 5.20
N VAL A 160 2.75 -14.69 3.91
CA VAL A 160 1.68 -14.84 2.93
C VAL A 160 1.81 -16.21 2.21
N GLY A 161 0.70 -16.74 1.70
CA GLY A 161 0.68 -17.98 0.91
C GLY A 161 1.18 -19.21 1.68
N GLY A 162 1.14 -19.22 3.02
CA GLY A 162 1.68 -20.29 3.85
C GLY A 162 3.22 -20.29 3.94
N ARG A 163 3.88 -19.29 3.38
CA ARG A 163 5.34 -19.13 3.39
C ARG A 163 5.77 -18.01 4.35
N ARG A 164 7.05 -17.99 4.70
CA ARG A 164 7.65 -16.89 5.47
C ARG A 164 7.61 -15.57 4.69
N TYR A 165 7.73 -15.63 3.38
CA TYR A 165 7.54 -14.52 2.45
C TYR A 165 7.28 -15.04 1.04
N GLU A 166 6.66 -14.22 0.21
CA GLU A 166 6.60 -14.33 -1.24
C GLU A 166 7.29 -13.12 -1.86
N ARG A 167 7.89 -13.29 -3.04
CA ARG A 167 8.60 -12.20 -3.71
C ARG A 167 8.68 -12.37 -5.23
N PRO A 168 8.80 -11.26 -5.98
CA PRO A 168 9.30 -11.31 -7.34
C PRO A 168 10.73 -11.86 -7.38
N VAL A 169 11.04 -12.68 -8.37
CA VAL A 169 12.42 -13.09 -8.69
C VAL A 169 12.98 -12.07 -9.67
N VAL A 170 14.13 -11.49 -9.33
CA VAL A 170 14.74 -10.38 -10.09
C VAL A 170 16.11 -10.81 -10.60
N GLU A 171 16.33 -10.61 -11.90
CA GLU A 171 17.62 -10.78 -12.56
C GLU A 171 17.90 -9.53 -13.40
N ASN A 172 19.10 -8.99 -13.29
CA ASN A 172 19.53 -7.78 -14.01
C ASN A 172 18.52 -6.60 -13.89
N GLY A 173 17.93 -6.43 -12.69
CA GLY A 173 16.97 -5.37 -12.39
C GLY A 173 15.57 -5.55 -12.99
N LYS A 174 15.26 -6.74 -13.55
CA LYS A 174 13.96 -7.08 -14.12
C LYS A 174 13.32 -8.26 -13.41
N VAL A 175 12.00 -8.26 -13.31
CA VAL A 175 11.24 -9.40 -12.79
C VAL A 175 11.22 -10.50 -13.84
N VAL A 176 11.72 -11.68 -13.47
CA VAL A 176 11.79 -12.86 -14.35
C VAL A 176 10.91 -14.03 -13.87
N GLY A 177 10.31 -13.90 -12.69
CA GLY A 177 9.46 -14.94 -12.12
C GLY A 177 8.98 -14.61 -10.71
N TRP A 178 8.42 -15.62 -10.03
CA TRP A 178 7.77 -15.48 -8.74
C TRP A 178 8.18 -16.59 -7.77
N TYR A 179 8.62 -16.21 -6.58
CA TYR A 179 8.74 -17.12 -5.45
C TYR A 179 7.46 -17.02 -4.62
N THR A 180 6.55 -17.98 -4.79
CA THR A 180 5.23 -17.99 -4.18
C THR A 180 4.84 -19.38 -3.69
N GLY A 181 3.93 -19.44 -2.72
CA GLY A 181 3.34 -20.68 -2.20
C GLY A 181 2.14 -21.16 -2.99
N TRP A 182 1.58 -20.34 -3.90
CA TRP A 182 0.35 -20.66 -4.60
C TRP A 182 0.39 -20.21 -6.07
N ARG A 183 0.19 -21.18 -6.98
CA ARG A 183 0.07 -20.98 -8.43
C ARG A 183 1.10 -19.98 -9.00
N ALA A 184 2.36 -20.40 -9.06
CA ALA A 184 3.45 -19.62 -9.64
C ALA A 184 3.29 -19.36 -11.15
N ASP A 185 2.37 -20.07 -11.81
CA ASP A 185 1.97 -19.92 -13.22
C ASP A 185 1.10 -18.67 -13.49
N ARG A 186 0.65 -17.96 -12.44
CA ARG A 186 -0.08 -16.70 -12.60
C ARG A 186 0.83 -15.65 -13.25
N PRO A 187 0.33 -14.85 -14.20
CA PRO A 187 1.13 -13.77 -14.81
C PRO A 187 1.72 -12.79 -13.80
N PHE A 188 0.94 -12.48 -12.74
CA PHE A 188 1.39 -11.68 -11.61
C PHE A 188 1.09 -12.47 -10.32
N ALA A 189 2.03 -13.35 -9.93
CA ALA A 189 1.88 -14.19 -8.74
C ALA A 189 2.32 -13.43 -7.48
N ILE A 190 1.68 -12.31 -7.22
CA ILE A 190 1.98 -11.35 -6.15
C ILE A 190 0.74 -11.14 -5.27
N ASP A 191 0.96 -10.80 -4.01
CA ASP A 191 -0.09 -10.40 -3.05
C ASP A 191 -0.56 -8.96 -3.29
N MET A 192 -1.78 -8.62 -2.85
CA MET A 192 -2.37 -7.28 -2.98
C MET A 192 -1.50 -6.18 -2.35
N ALA A 193 -0.81 -6.50 -1.25
CA ALA A 193 0.11 -5.59 -0.60
C ALA A 193 1.49 -5.52 -1.26
N GLY A 194 1.77 -6.35 -2.28
CA GLY A 194 3.09 -6.49 -2.90
C GLY A 194 3.38 -5.51 -4.04
N PHE A 195 2.51 -4.55 -4.33
CA PHE A 195 2.71 -3.61 -5.44
C PHE A 195 2.10 -2.23 -5.16
N ALA A 196 2.59 -1.22 -5.88
CA ALA A 196 1.98 0.09 -6.00
C ALA A 196 1.92 0.54 -7.46
N VAL A 197 0.99 1.41 -7.77
CA VAL A 197 0.73 1.88 -9.14
C VAL A 197 0.83 3.41 -9.20
N SER A 198 1.53 3.95 -10.19
CA SER A 198 1.53 5.39 -10.45
C SER A 198 0.10 5.90 -10.66
N LEU A 199 -0.23 7.03 -10.06
CA LEU A 199 -1.52 7.69 -10.26
C LEU A 199 -1.81 7.94 -11.76
N GLN A 200 -0.79 8.30 -12.53
CA GLN A 200 -0.91 8.52 -13.96
C GLN A 200 -1.40 7.26 -14.68
N VAL A 201 -0.87 6.08 -14.35
CA VAL A 201 -1.31 4.80 -14.93
C VAL A 201 -2.76 4.52 -14.58
N ILE A 202 -3.19 4.79 -13.35
CA ILE A 202 -4.60 4.62 -12.94
C ILE A 202 -5.54 5.54 -13.72
N LEU A 203 -5.13 6.78 -13.97
CA LEU A 203 -5.95 7.77 -14.68
C LEU A 203 -5.99 7.48 -16.19
N SER A 204 -4.89 7.00 -16.79
CA SER A 204 -4.84 6.62 -18.21
C SER A 204 -5.56 5.30 -18.54
N HIS A 205 -5.88 4.49 -17.50
CA HIS A 205 -6.64 3.24 -17.66
C HIS A 205 -7.98 3.29 -16.90
N PRO A 206 -8.94 4.15 -17.29
CA PRO A 206 -10.17 4.39 -16.50
C PRO A 206 -11.06 3.15 -16.40
N LYS A 207 -10.92 2.18 -17.31
CA LYS A 207 -11.70 0.92 -17.32
C LYS A 207 -11.07 -0.19 -16.47
N ALA A 208 -9.84 -0.03 -15.97
CA ALA A 208 -9.17 -1.04 -15.15
C ALA A 208 -9.84 -1.16 -13.77
N VAL A 209 -10.36 -2.35 -13.46
CA VAL A 209 -11.12 -2.65 -12.24
C VAL A 209 -10.83 -4.06 -11.76
N PHE A 210 -11.07 -4.33 -10.49
CA PHE A 210 -11.14 -5.68 -9.96
C PHE A 210 -12.43 -6.35 -10.41
N LYS A 211 -12.31 -7.58 -10.94
CA LYS A 211 -13.44 -8.32 -11.51
C LYS A 211 -13.90 -9.44 -10.58
N ARG A 212 -15.22 -9.67 -10.51
CA ARG A 212 -15.80 -10.86 -9.88
C ARG A 212 -16.17 -11.93 -10.90
N ARG A 213 -16.84 -11.52 -11.99
CA ARG A 213 -17.19 -12.45 -13.06
C ARG A 213 -15.96 -12.69 -13.93
N GLY A 214 -15.68 -13.98 -14.22
CA GLY A 214 -14.55 -14.39 -15.02
C GLY A 214 -13.19 -14.33 -14.30
N SER A 215 -13.15 -13.91 -13.02
CA SER A 215 -11.96 -14.00 -12.18
C SER A 215 -12.07 -15.22 -11.26
N GLN A 216 -11.06 -16.07 -11.29
CA GLN A 216 -10.95 -17.19 -10.34
C GLN A 216 -10.51 -16.70 -8.95
N PRO A 217 -10.82 -17.44 -7.87
CA PRO A 217 -10.26 -17.15 -6.55
C PRO A 217 -8.73 -17.01 -6.59
N GLY A 218 -8.20 -15.96 -5.95
CA GLY A 218 -6.77 -15.67 -5.92
C GLY A 218 -6.19 -15.03 -7.17
N MET A 219 -7.02 -14.64 -8.17
CA MET A 219 -6.57 -14.01 -9.40
C MET A 219 -6.83 -12.49 -9.44
N GLN A 220 -7.30 -11.89 -8.35
CA GLN A 220 -7.68 -10.47 -8.32
C GLN A 220 -6.52 -9.54 -8.71
N GLU A 221 -5.32 -9.78 -8.18
CA GLU A 221 -4.10 -9.03 -8.46
C GLU A 221 -3.70 -9.17 -9.93
N SER A 222 -3.61 -10.42 -10.41
CA SER A 222 -3.26 -10.72 -11.80
C SER A 222 -4.26 -10.12 -12.79
N ASP A 223 -5.56 -10.25 -12.52
CA ASP A 223 -6.62 -9.75 -13.41
C ASP A 223 -6.69 -8.21 -13.42
N PHE A 224 -6.31 -7.56 -12.33
CA PHE A 224 -6.19 -6.10 -12.27
C PHE A 224 -4.93 -5.62 -13.01
N LEU A 225 -3.77 -6.20 -12.68
CA LEU A 225 -2.49 -5.78 -13.24
C LEU A 225 -2.39 -5.97 -14.74
N LYS A 226 -2.93 -7.06 -15.29
CA LYS A 226 -3.03 -7.29 -16.75
C LYS A 226 -3.72 -6.17 -17.52
N GLN A 227 -4.56 -5.36 -16.87
CA GLN A 227 -5.27 -4.28 -17.52
C GLN A 227 -4.41 -3.00 -17.62
N ILE A 228 -3.27 -2.92 -16.92
CA ILE A 228 -2.50 -1.68 -16.76
C ILE A 228 -0.99 -1.83 -16.99
N THR A 229 -0.46 -3.06 -17.02
CA THR A 229 0.99 -3.29 -17.18
C THR A 229 1.30 -4.70 -17.69
N THR A 230 2.58 -4.93 -18.05
CA THR A 230 3.17 -6.25 -18.31
C THR A 230 4.24 -6.57 -17.26
N VAL A 231 4.72 -7.81 -17.23
CA VAL A 231 5.76 -8.24 -16.24
C VAL A 231 7.08 -7.50 -16.50
N GLU A 232 7.41 -7.26 -17.74
CA GLU A 232 8.65 -6.58 -18.17
C GLU A 232 8.69 -5.11 -17.75
N GLU A 233 7.53 -4.50 -17.51
CA GLU A 233 7.39 -3.11 -17.10
C GLU A 233 7.42 -2.91 -15.58
N LEU A 234 7.44 -4.00 -14.80
CA LEU A 234 7.48 -3.94 -13.34
C LEU A 234 8.80 -3.35 -12.84
N GLU A 235 8.70 -2.54 -11.79
CA GLU A 235 9.81 -1.86 -11.14
C GLU A 235 10.13 -2.54 -9.80
N PRO A 236 11.17 -3.42 -9.71
CA PRO A 236 11.58 -4.03 -8.46
C PRO A 236 12.04 -2.96 -7.46
N LYS A 237 11.50 -2.99 -6.24
CA LYS A 237 11.88 -2.14 -5.10
C LYS A 237 12.41 -2.99 -3.96
N ALA A 238 12.65 -2.38 -2.80
CA ALA A 238 13.11 -3.07 -1.61
C ALA A 238 14.37 -3.92 -1.88
N ASN A 239 15.41 -3.25 -2.37
CA ASN A 239 16.70 -3.84 -2.73
C ASN A 239 16.54 -5.02 -3.73
N ASN A 240 16.02 -4.75 -4.92
CA ASN A 240 15.73 -5.76 -5.95
C ASN A 240 14.88 -6.93 -5.41
N CYS A 241 13.83 -6.62 -4.65
CA CYS A 241 12.93 -7.59 -4.05
C CYS A 241 13.61 -8.61 -3.11
N THR A 242 14.63 -8.19 -2.37
CA THR A 242 15.30 -9.02 -1.36
C THR A 242 14.92 -8.65 0.07
N LYS A 243 14.33 -7.46 0.30
CA LYS A 243 13.96 -6.94 1.61
C LYS A 243 12.45 -7.02 1.84
N VAL A 244 12.03 -7.61 2.96
CA VAL A 244 10.61 -7.71 3.35
C VAL A 244 10.24 -6.48 4.17
N LEU A 245 9.35 -5.63 3.66
CA LEU A 245 8.92 -4.38 4.28
C LEU A 245 7.44 -4.43 4.73
N ILE A 246 6.75 -5.55 4.49
CA ILE A 246 5.36 -5.79 4.84
C ILE A 246 5.23 -7.18 5.43
N SER A 247 4.38 -7.32 6.44
CA SER A 247 3.99 -8.61 6.98
C SER A 247 2.48 -8.69 7.15
N THR A 248 1.89 -9.75 6.60
CA THR A 248 0.47 -10.07 6.79
C THR A 248 0.28 -10.73 8.15
N LEU A 249 -0.67 -10.26 8.94
CA LEU A 249 -1.05 -10.92 10.18
C LEU A 249 -2.01 -12.06 9.85
N THR A 250 -1.50 -13.28 9.74
CA THR A 250 -2.36 -14.45 9.52
C THR A 250 -3.20 -14.72 10.76
N LYS A 251 -4.50 -14.90 10.57
CA LYS A 251 -5.48 -15.24 11.65
C LYS A 251 -5.20 -16.59 12.34
N ASN A 252 -4.22 -17.36 11.87
CA ASN A 252 -3.85 -18.67 12.36
C ASN A 252 -2.46 -18.67 13.05
N CYS A 253 -2.15 -17.66 13.85
CA CYS A 253 -1.04 -17.78 14.80
C CYS A 253 -1.41 -18.79 15.90
N LYS A 254 -1.27 -20.09 15.64
CA LYS A 254 -1.15 -21.09 16.71
C LYS A 254 0.11 -20.75 17.49
N ALA A 255 0.08 -20.93 18.81
CA ALA A 255 1.15 -20.55 19.76
C ALA A 255 2.59 -20.99 19.34
N ALA A 256 2.72 -22.01 18.51
CA ALA A 256 4.00 -22.45 17.93
C ALA A 256 4.66 -21.44 16.95
N THR A 257 3.94 -20.41 16.51
CA THR A 257 4.47 -19.43 15.55
C THR A 257 5.08 -18.20 16.25
N LEU A 258 4.74 -17.95 17.51
CA LEU A 258 5.30 -16.83 18.27
C LEU A 258 6.81 -16.98 18.53
N SER A 259 7.30 -18.20 18.76
CA SER A 259 8.75 -18.47 18.90
C SER A 259 9.51 -18.25 17.59
N LYS A 260 8.87 -18.51 16.44
CA LYS A 260 9.44 -18.26 15.10
C LYS A 260 9.40 -16.78 14.70
N LEU A 261 8.41 -16.01 15.17
CA LEU A 261 8.35 -14.56 14.95
C LEU A 261 9.47 -13.81 15.66
N ALA A 262 9.82 -14.21 16.88
CA ALA A 262 10.94 -13.62 17.62
C ALA A 262 12.30 -13.82 16.90
N THR A 263 12.45 -14.92 16.17
CA THR A 263 13.66 -15.19 15.37
C THR A 263 13.66 -14.39 14.06
N THR A 264 12.49 -14.07 13.50
CA THR A 264 12.37 -13.30 12.24
C THR A 264 12.65 -11.81 12.46
N LEU A 265 12.32 -11.25 13.62
CA LEU A 265 12.64 -9.86 13.98
C LEU A 265 14.17 -9.62 14.14
N LYS A 266 14.96 -10.66 14.40
CA LYS A 266 16.45 -10.56 14.44
C LYS A 266 17.11 -10.46 13.06
N TYR A 267 16.37 -10.68 11.98
CA TYR A 267 16.87 -10.54 10.61
C TYR A 267 16.34 -9.28 9.90
N VAL A 268 15.67 -8.40 10.64
CA VAL A 268 15.12 -7.12 10.13
C VAL A 268 15.86 -5.92 10.72
N SER A 269 16.91 -6.17 11.50
CA SER A 269 17.84 -5.12 12.01
C SER A 269 19.09 -5.04 11.16
#